data_e9be137fc5938ec7876702a98449eb7f
#
_entry.id   e9be137fc5938ec7876702a98449eb7f
#
_cell.length_a   1.000
_cell.length_b   1.000
_cell.length_c   1.000
_cell.angle_alpha   90.00
_cell.angle_beta   90.00
_cell.angle_gamma   90.00
#
_symmetry.space_group_name_H-M   'P 1'
#
loop_
_entity.id
_entity.type
_entity.pdbx_description
1 polymer ?
#
loop_
_entity_poly.entity_id
_entity_poly.type
_entity_poly.pdbx_seq_one_letter_code
_entity_poly.pdbx_strand_id
1 'polypeptide(L)'
;MSGMSEQRPWGSYTVLEDVPGYKVKRIDVLPSQRLSYQRHARRAEHWFVVAGTGEVTIDGRSMPVSAGTSVDVPRGAAHRIANFGDVELTFIEVQHGDYFGEDDIERLDDDYGRAGTGEPQASSPAAATTGRS
;
A
#
# COMPACT_ATOMS: atom_id res chain seq x y z
N MET A 1 -16.59 -15.08 -1.39
CA MET A 1 -17.11 -13.74 -1.50
C MET A 1 -16.07 -12.73 -1.09
N SER A 2 -15.75 -11.87 -1.96
CA SER A 2 -14.73 -10.87 -1.67
C SER A 2 -15.27 -9.81 -0.73
N GLY A 3 -14.39 -9.15 -0.05
CA GLY A 3 -14.74 -8.03 0.78
C GLY A 3 -15.10 -6.82 -0.05
N MET A 4 -15.45 -5.77 0.64
CA MET A 4 -15.77 -4.52 -0.02
C MET A 4 -14.51 -3.76 -0.32
N SER A 5 -14.50 -3.07 -1.44
CA SER A 5 -13.39 -2.23 -1.82
C SER A 5 -13.42 -0.91 -1.06
N GLU A 6 -12.24 -0.42 -0.72
CA GLU A 6 -12.07 0.88 -0.10
C GLU A 6 -11.31 1.78 -1.03
N GLN A 7 -11.84 2.95 -1.28
CA GLN A 7 -11.19 3.91 -2.16
C GLN A 7 -10.10 4.65 -1.41
N ARG A 8 -9.01 4.88 -2.11
CA ARG A 8 -7.87 5.62 -1.61
C ARG A 8 -7.41 6.59 -2.67
N PRO A 9 -6.61 7.60 -2.32
CA PRO A 9 -6.16 8.59 -3.32
C PRO A 9 -5.45 7.96 -4.51
N TRP A 10 -4.75 6.87 -4.29
CA TRP A 10 -3.95 6.20 -5.32
C TRP A 10 -4.69 5.08 -6.04
N GLY A 11 -5.88 4.72 -5.59
CA GLY A 11 -6.63 3.62 -6.18
C GLY A 11 -7.59 3.01 -5.20
N SER A 12 -7.47 1.71 -4.98
CA SER A 12 -8.37 1.03 -4.05
C SER A 12 -7.74 -0.24 -3.50
N TYR A 13 -8.29 -0.74 -2.42
CA TYR A 13 -7.95 -2.08 -1.96
C TYR A 13 -9.22 -2.82 -1.54
N THR A 14 -9.14 -4.14 -1.58
CA THR A 14 -10.23 -5.03 -1.18
C THR A 14 -9.67 -6.06 -0.23
N VAL A 15 -10.27 -6.19 0.94
CA VAL A 15 -9.86 -7.21 1.90
C VAL A 15 -10.46 -8.53 1.45
N LEU A 16 -9.59 -9.51 1.20
CA LEU A 16 -10.01 -10.82 0.74
C LEU A 16 -10.11 -11.81 1.88
N GLU A 17 -9.26 -11.66 2.90
CA GLU A 17 -9.31 -12.50 4.08
C GLU A 17 -8.68 -11.75 5.26
N ASP A 18 -9.25 -11.93 6.44
CA ASP A 18 -8.77 -11.24 7.62
C ASP A 18 -8.99 -12.16 8.82
N VAL A 19 -7.92 -12.83 9.24
CA VAL A 19 -7.97 -13.80 10.32
C VAL A 19 -6.77 -13.58 11.23
N PRO A 20 -6.76 -14.17 12.42
CA PRO A 20 -5.59 -14.04 13.27
C PRO A 20 -4.35 -14.58 12.56
N GLY A 21 -3.29 -13.80 12.53
CA GLY A 21 -2.02 -14.21 11.97
C GLY A 21 -1.77 -13.71 10.57
N TYR A 22 -2.81 -13.47 9.77
CA TYR A 22 -2.57 -12.91 8.44
C TYR A 22 -3.80 -12.21 7.89
N LYS A 23 -3.55 -11.32 6.93
CA LYS A 23 -4.60 -10.59 6.23
C LYS A 23 -4.21 -10.53 4.77
N VAL A 24 -5.18 -10.72 3.88
CA VAL A 24 -4.93 -10.72 2.45
C VAL A 24 -5.73 -9.61 1.81
N LYS A 25 -5.07 -8.81 0.97
CA LYS A 25 -5.71 -7.73 0.23
C LYS A 25 -5.40 -7.84 -1.24
N ARG A 26 -6.36 -7.44 -2.06
CA ARG A 26 -6.11 -7.08 -3.45
C ARG A 26 -5.94 -5.57 -3.50
N ILE A 27 -4.89 -5.11 -4.16
CA ILE A 27 -4.60 -3.69 -4.26
C ILE A 27 -4.54 -3.31 -5.72
N ASP A 28 -5.26 -2.26 -6.10
CA ASP A 28 -5.31 -1.73 -7.45
C ASP A 28 -4.79 -0.31 -7.41
N VAL A 29 -3.71 -0.05 -8.16
CA VAL A 29 -3.08 1.27 -8.21
C VAL A 29 -3.37 1.89 -9.56
N LEU A 30 -3.96 3.07 -9.54
CA LEU A 30 -4.30 3.78 -10.76
C LEU A 30 -3.04 4.22 -11.50
N PRO A 31 -3.14 4.40 -12.83
CA PRO A 31 -2.01 4.93 -13.59
C PRO A 31 -1.52 6.26 -13.02
N SER A 32 -0.23 6.44 -13.02
CA SER A 32 0.44 7.66 -12.56
C SER A 32 0.27 7.93 -11.08
N GLN A 33 -0.15 6.95 -10.31
CA GLN A 33 -0.29 7.09 -8.86
C GLN A 33 0.68 6.17 -8.15
N ARG A 34 0.94 6.46 -6.88
CA ARG A 34 1.79 5.63 -6.06
C ARG A 34 1.33 5.72 -4.61
N LEU A 35 1.60 4.66 -3.87
CA LEU A 35 1.33 4.65 -2.44
C LEU A 35 2.39 5.49 -1.73
N SER A 36 2.11 5.84 -0.48
CA SER A 36 3.11 6.53 0.33
C SER A 36 4.34 5.63 0.53
N TYR A 37 5.47 6.25 0.79
CA TYR A 37 6.65 5.55 1.25
C TYR A 37 6.46 5.36 2.75
N GLN A 38 6.33 4.11 3.17
CA GLN A 38 5.80 3.82 4.50
C GLN A 38 6.45 2.59 5.10
N ARG A 39 6.27 2.42 6.41
CA ARG A 39 6.70 1.19 7.08
C ARG A 39 5.72 0.82 8.17
N HIS A 40 5.74 -0.46 8.53
CA HIS A 40 4.88 -1.02 9.56
C HIS A 40 5.71 -1.73 10.59
N ALA A 41 5.39 -1.54 11.87
CA ALA A 41 6.18 -2.11 12.96
C ALA A 41 5.78 -3.54 13.30
N ARG A 42 4.53 -3.93 13.02
CA ARG A 42 3.95 -5.15 13.56
C ARG A 42 3.60 -6.19 12.53
N ARG A 43 3.95 -5.94 11.24
CA ARG A 43 3.65 -6.90 10.18
C ARG A 43 4.72 -6.87 9.11
N ALA A 44 4.93 -8.01 8.48
CA ALA A 44 5.66 -8.12 7.23
C ALA A 44 4.63 -8.28 6.10
N GLU A 45 5.07 -8.11 4.86
CA GLU A 45 4.16 -8.25 3.72
C GLU A 45 4.83 -9.04 2.61
N HIS A 46 4.02 -9.75 1.86
CA HIS A 46 4.45 -10.44 0.66
C HIS A 46 3.50 -10.01 -0.45
N TRP A 47 4.05 -9.55 -1.55
CA TRP A 47 3.25 -9.05 -2.67
C TRP A 47 3.46 -9.93 -3.89
N PHE A 48 2.39 -10.18 -4.62
CA PHE A 48 2.45 -10.87 -5.90
C PHE A 48 1.72 -10.02 -6.92
N VAL A 49 2.46 -9.58 -7.96
CA VAL A 49 1.88 -8.72 -9.00
C VAL A 49 1.09 -9.59 -9.95
N VAL A 50 -0.17 -9.24 -10.16
CA VAL A 50 -1.10 -10.00 -10.99
C VAL A 50 -1.21 -9.38 -12.39
N ALA A 51 -1.22 -8.05 -12.46
CA ALA A 51 -1.42 -7.35 -13.73
C ALA A 51 -0.77 -5.98 -13.67
N GLY A 52 -0.34 -5.51 -14.80
CA GLY A 52 0.28 -4.20 -14.92
C GLY A 52 1.76 -4.22 -14.64
N THR A 53 2.35 -3.04 -14.58
CA THR A 53 3.77 -2.85 -14.29
C THR A 53 3.92 -1.75 -13.27
N GLY A 54 5.04 -1.76 -12.57
CA GLY A 54 5.31 -0.73 -11.59
C GLY A 54 6.74 -0.74 -11.14
N GLU A 55 7.00 0.05 -10.10
CA GLU A 55 8.31 0.10 -9.47
C GLU A 55 8.12 -0.01 -7.96
N VAL A 56 8.85 -0.92 -7.34
CA VAL A 56 8.83 -1.11 -5.91
C VAL A 56 10.12 -0.55 -5.34
N THR A 57 10.00 0.21 -4.25
CA THR A 57 11.16 0.69 -3.50
C THR A 57 11.10 0.10 -2.11
N ILE A 58 12.20 -0.52 -1.67
CA ILE A 58 12.33 -1.08 -0.33
C ILE A 58 13.65 -0.61 0.23
N ASP A 59 13.57 0.12 1.36
CA ASP A 59 14.75 0.67 2.05
C ASP A 59 15.69 1.37 1.06
N GLY A 60 15.10 2.20 0.20
CA GLY A 60 15.85 3.01 -0.75
C GLY A 60 16.26 2.32 -2.03
N ARG A 61 15.95 1.03 -2.18
CA ARG A 61 16.29 0.30 -3.41
C ARG A 61 15.06 0.13 -4.27
N SER A 62 15.16 0.50 -5.52
CA SER A 62 14.04 0.43 -6.45
C SER A 62 14.24 -0.70 -7.45
N MET A 63 13.15 -1.38 -7.78
CA MET A 63 13.18 -2.45 -8.76
C MET A 63 11.90 -2.44 -9.58
N PRO A 64 11.97 -2.76 -10.88
CA PRO A 64 10.75 -2.87 -11.67
C PRO A 64 10.01 -4.15 -11.34
N VAL A 65 8.69 -4.09 -11.44
CA VAL A 65 7.84 -5.26 -11.24
C VAL A 65 6.82 -5.35 -12.36
N SER A 66 6.39 -6.56 -12.65
CA SER A 66 5.37 -6.83 -13.65
C SER A 66 4.62 -8.09 -13.23
N ALA A 67 3.62 -8.48 -14.01
CA ALA A 67 2.82 -9.66 -13.69
C ALA A 67 3.73 -10.86 -13.44
N GLY A 68 3.53 -11.53 -12.31
CA GLY A 68 4.33 -12.68 -11.90
C GLY A 68 5.48 -12.35 -10.96
N THR A 69 5.76 -11.07 -10.71
CA THR A 69 6.83 -10.69 -9.78
C THR A 69 6.35 -10.83 -8.35
N SER A 70 7.20 -11.42 -7.50
CA SER A 70 6.96 -11.49 -6.06
C SER A 70 7.92 -10.57 -5.33
N VAL A 71 7.44 -9.97 -4.24
CA VAL A 71 8.23 -9.04 -3.44
C VAL A 71 7.99 -9.35 -1.97
N ASP A 72 9.06 -9.44 -1.20
CA ASP A 72 8.96 -9.57 0.26
C ASP A 72 9.32 -8.24 0.90
N VAL A 73 8.46 -7.81 1.82
CA VAL A 73 8.65 -6.57 2.58
C VAL A 73 8.80 -6.97 4.05
N PRO A 74 10.03 -6.95 4.58
CA PRO A 74 10.24 -7.31 5.98
C PRO A 74 9.57 -6.31 6.91
N ARG A 75 9.30 -6.78 8.12
CA ARG A 75 8.77 -5.91 9.18
C ARG A 75 9.74 -4.75 9.39
N GLY A 76 9.19 -3.55 9.44
CA GLY A 76 9.99 -2.35 9.66
C GLY A 76 10.66 -1.76 8.43
N ALA A 77 10.67 -2.47 7.32
CA ALA A 77 11.30 -1.95 6.10
C ALA A 77 10.43 -0.86 5.47
N ALA A 78 11.07 0.22 5.07
CA ALA A 78 10.38 1.29 4.34
C ALA A 78 10.09 0.80 2.92
N HIS A 79 8.87 1.01 2.45
CA HIS A 79 8.48 0.47 1.15
C HIS A 79 7.44 1.33 0.46
N ARG A 80 7.41 1.21 -0.86
CA ARG A 80 6.45 1.93 -1.71
C ARG A 80 6.30 1.16 -3.00
N ILE A 81 5.12 1.25 -3.62
CA ILE A 81 4.92 0.81 -4.99
C ILE A 81 4.33 1.96 -5.79
N ALA A 82 4.81 2.12 -7.01
CA ALA A 82 4.39 3.18 -7.91
C ALA A 82 3.96 2.59 -9.24
N ASN A 83 2.93 3.17 -9.83
CA ASN A 83 2.46 2.79 -11.15
C ASN A 83 2.79 3.91 -12.14
N PHE A 84 3.83 3.70 -12.93
CA PHE A 84 4.23 4.65 -13.98
C PHE A 84 3.67 4.29 -15.34
N GLY A 85 2.85 3.24 -15.41
CA GLY A 85 2.25 2.81 -16.66
C GLY A 85 0.94 3.52 -16.95
N ASP A 86 0.27 3.04 -17.98
CA ASP A 86 -0.98 3.62 -18.43
C ASP A 86 -2.19 2.71 -18.19
N VAL A 87 -1.98 1.59 -17.49
CA VAL A 87 -3.06 0.71 -17.05
C VAL A 87 -2.94 0.48 -15.56
N GLU A 88 -3.98 -0.02 -14.95
CA GLU A 88 -3.96 -0.31 -13.52
C GLU A 88 -2.92 -1.37 -13.19
N LEU A 89 -2.31 -1.20 -12.04
CA LEU A 89 -1.39 -2.18 -11.46
C LEU A 89 -2.12 -2.88 -10.34
N THR A 90 -2.21 -4.20 -10.43
CA THR A 90 -2.93 -5.01 -9.44
C THR A 90 -1.98 -5.99 -8.80
N PHE A 91 -1.96 -6.04 -7.49
CA PHE A 91 -1.18 -7.04 -6.78
C PHE A 91 -1.94 -7.55 -5.57
N ILE A 92 -1.57 -8.76 -5.16
CA ILE A 92 -2.12 -9.40 -3.97
C ILE A 92 -1.10 -9.23 -2.86
N GLU A 93 -1.57 -8.76 -1.72
CA GLU A 93 -0.73 -8.49 -0.57
C GLU A 93 -1.13 -9.42 0.55
N VAL A 94 -0.17 -10.19 1.08
CA VAL A 94 -0.37 -11.00 2.27
C VAL A 94 0.36 -10.30 3.41
N GLN A 95 -0.38 -9.87 4.41
CA GLN A 95 0.17 -9.29 5.63
C GLN A 95 0.29 -10.38 6.67
N HIS A 96 1.43 -10.44 7.34
CA HIS A 96 1.72 -11.48 8.30
C HIS A 96 2.30 -10.86 9.56
N GLY A 97 1.69 -11.15 10.70
CA GLY A 97 2.14 -10.58 11.95
C GLY A 97 1.07 -10.69 13.03
N ASP A 98 1.15 -9.81 14.00
CA ASP A 98 0.27 -9.86 15.16
C ASP A 98 -0.74 -8.71 15.18
N TYR A 99 -0.66 -7.80 14.23
CA TYR A 99 -1.59 -6.66 14.20
C TYR A 99 -1.63 -6.08 12.80
N PHE A 100 -2.84 -5.87 12.28
CA PHE A 100 -3.03 -5.40 10.91
C PHE A 100 -3.85 -4.11 10.83
N GLY A 101 -3.95 -3.38 11.96
CA GLY A 101 -4.68 -2.13 11.97
C GLY A 101 -4.01 -1.09 11.08
N GLU A 102 -4.82 -0.23 10.50
CA GLU A 102 -4.32 0.78 9.59
C GLU A 102 -3.54 1.88 10.31
N ASP A 103 -3.57 1.89 11.63
CA ASP A 103 -2.80 2.84 12.41
C ASP A 103 -1.36 2.39 12.67
N ASP A 104 -1.00 1.16 12.31
CA ASP A 104 0.39 0.70 12.38
C ASP A 104 1.09 1.12 11.10
N ILE A 105 1.30 2.41 10.95
CA ILE A 105 1.91 2.95 9.75
C ILE A 105 2.67 4.23 10.09
N GLU A 106 3.85 4.35 9.52
CA GLU A 106 4.56 5.61 9.46
C GLU A 106 4.76 5.96 8.01
N ARG A 107 4.15 7.05 7.58
CA ARG A 107 4.30 7.52 6.20
C ARG A 107 5.46 8.50 6.15
N LEU A 108 6.51 8.08 5.46
CA LEU A 108 7.75 8.85 5.35
C LEU A 108 7.67 9.87 4.24
N ASP A 109 6.88 9.57 3.21
CA ASP A 109 6.67 10.47 2.08
C ASP A 109 5.33 10.12 1.47
N ASP A 110 4.50 11.11 1.22
CA ASP A 110 3.15 10.86 0.74
C ASP A 110 2.71 11.99 -0.19
N ASP A 111 2.34 11.64 -1.41
CA ASP A 111 1.90 12.60 -2.41
C ASP A 111 0.58 13.28 -2.04
N TYR A 112 -0.13 12.75 -1.05
CA TYR A 112 -1.49 13.18 -0.73
C TYR A 112 -1.57 13.88 0.62
N GLY A 113 -0.43 14.25 1.20
CA GLY A 113 -0.39 15.06 2.40
C GLY A 113 -0.63 14.33 3.70
N ARG A 114 -0.42 13.01 3.74
CA ARG A 114 -0.69 12.22 4.94
C ARG A 114 0.57 11.78 5.66
N ALA A 115 1.72 12.39 5.35
CA ALA A 115 2.98 11.98 5.97
C ALA A 115 2.88 12.07 7.49
N GLY A 116 3.52 11.11 8.17
CA GLY A 116 3.51 11.03 9.61
C GLY A 116 3.12 9.64 10.08
N THR A 117 2.81 9.52 11.36
CA THR A 117 2.46 8.25 11.97
C THR A 117 0.97 8.12 12.15
N GLY A 118 0.51 6.88 12.12
CA GLY A 118 -0.88 6.56 12.40
C GLY A 118 -1.81 6.91 11.28
N GLU A 119 -3.09 6.79 11.55
CA GLU A 119 -4.12 7.13 10.57
C GLU A 119 -4.16 8.62 10.37
N PRO A 120 -4.35 9.07 9.14
CA PRO A 120 -4.62 10.48 8.93
C PRO A 120 -5.86 10.85 9.71
N GLN A 121 -5.84 12.03 10.27
CA GLN A 121 -7.02 12.50 10.96
C GLN A 121 -8.11 12.75 9.93
N ALA A 122 -9.16 11.98 10.01
CA ALA A 122 -10.25 12.16 9.07
C ALA A 122 -10.77 13.57 9.10
N SER A 123 -10.76 14.13 10.27
CA SER A 123 -11.24 15.49 10.48
C SER A 123 -10.17 16.50 10.17
N SER A 124 -8.99 16.11 9.86
CA SER A 124 -7.94 17.06 9.65
C SER A 124 -8.22 17.87 8.40
N PRO A 125 -8.57 19.11 8.53
CA PRO A 125 -8.81 19.92 7.35
C PRO A 125 -7.54 20.09 6.54
N ALA A 126 -6.44 20.09 7.23
CA ALA A 126 -5.18 20.25 6.53
C ALA A 126 -4.95 19.10 5.57
N ALA A 127 -5.20 17.89 6.02
CA ALA A 127 -5.06 16.75 5.13
C ALA A 127 -6.02 16.87 3.97
N ALA A 128 -7.23 17.28 4.27
CA ALA A 128 -8.22 17.44 3.22
C ALA A 128 -7.82 18.55 2.28
N THR A 129 -7.20 19.58 2.80
CA THR A 129 -6.88 20.74 1.98
C THR A 129 -5.77 20.47 1.00
N THR A 130 -5.02 19.43 1.17
CA THR A 130 -4.11 19.10 0.11
C THR A 130 -4.84 18.86 -1.17
N GLY A 131 -6.12 18.60 -1.05
CA GLY A 131 -6.96 18.45 -2.20
C GLY A 131 -6.66 17.24 -2.99
N ARG A 132 -5.71 16.56 -2.65
CA ARG A 132 -5.33 15.41 -3.39
C ARG A 132 -5.57 14.21 -2.56
N SER A 133 -6.59 13.61 -2.74
CA SER A 133 -6.93 12.42 -1.99
C SER A 133 -7.17 11.29 -2.89
#